data_0ef1da4fa651b067fef4fb68f9e53795
#
_entry.id   0ef1da4fa651b067fef4fb68f9e53795
#
_cell.length_a   1.000
_cell.length_b   1.000
_cell.length_c   1.000
_cell.angle_alpha   90.00
_cell.angle_beta   90.00
_cell.angle_gamma   90.00
#
_symmetry.space_group_name_H-M   'P 1'
#
loop_
_entity.id
_entity.type
_entity.pdbx_description
1 polymer ?
#
loop_
_entity_poly.entity_id
_entity_poly.type
_entity_poly.pdbx_seq_one_letter_code
_entity_poly.pdbx_strand_id
1 'polypeptide(L)'
;MAKYATGKYAKAISDRSGMEFPYNEMVREWNGSFVHVSEFEPKQPQLEPKPMNGDSISLRNVKPDRTETAVPNLLPSNPFTITNGSTTVTVDEPDHGRSTSDIVRFRDASNVANLPAATINASGGYTITKVNDNKYTFNSGVTASVTLQGGGDIASAGPVTVTA
;
A
#
# COMPACT_ATOMS: atom_id res chain seq x y z
N MET A 1 -24.06 -46.07 33.23
CA MET A 1 -23.15 -45.29 32.36
C MET A 1 -23.82 -43.96 32.06
N ALA A 2 -23.28 -42.86 32.49
CA ALA A 2 -23.82 -41.53 32.15
C ALA A 2 -23.69 -41.33 30.63
N LYS A 3 -24.80 -41.12 29.92
CA LYS A 3 -24.80 -40.71 28.52
C LYS A 3 -24.55 -39.21 28.47
N TYR A 4 -23.39 -38.82 28.03
CA TYR A 4 -23.14 -37.40 27.71
C TYR A 4 -23.92 -37.06 26.43
N ALA A 5 -24.72 -35.99 26.49
CA ALA A 5 -25.39 -35.44 25.31
C ALA A 5 -24.37 -34.88 24.35
N THR A 6 -24.43 -35.23 23.07
CA THR A 6 -23.52 -34.80 22.02
C THR A 6 -24.28 -34.28 20.80
N GLY A 7 -23.65 -33.43 20.00
CA GLY A 7 -24.23 -32.82 18.80
C GLY A 7 -25.48 -32.00 19.13
N LYS A 8 -26.60 -32.22 18.43
CA LYS A 8 -27.85 -31.46 18.63
C LYS A 8 -28.50 -31.65 20.01
N TYR A 9 -28.07 -32.64 20.75
CA TYR A 9 -28.54 -32.93 22.11
C TYR A 9 -27.56 -32.45 23.17
N ALA A 10 -26.51 -31.78 22.78
CA ALA A 10 -25.55 -31.19 23.72
C ALA A 10 -26.25 -30.19 24.64
N LYS A 11 -25.81 -30.15 25.87
CA LYS A 11 -26.31 -29.24 26.88
C LYS A 11 -25.19 -28.34 27.41
N ALA A 12 -25.51 -27.14 27.86
CA ALA A 12 -24.62 -26.22 28.52
C ALA A 12 -25.27 -25.65 29.76
N ILE A 13 -24.45 -25.18 30.67
CA ILE A 13 -24.88 -24.51 31.90
C ILE A 13 -24.91 -23.01 31.63
N SER A 14 -26.03 -22.37 32.00
CA SER A 14 -26.13 -20.90 31.92
C SER A 14 -25.27 -20.26 32.98
N ASP A 15 -24.48 -19.23 32.57
CA ASP A 15 -23.64 -18.46 33.49
C ASP A 15 -24.48 -17.62 34.49
N ARG A 16 -25.76 -17.41 34.19
CA ARG A 16 -26.66 -16.61 35.03
C ARG A 16 -27.36 -17.42 36.09
N SER A 17 -28.05 -18.48 35.70
CA SER A 17 -28.84 -19.31 36.63
C SER A 17 -28.10 -20.54 37.13
N GLY A 18 -27.02 -20.95 36.47
CA GLY A 18 -26.36 -22.22 36.76
C GLY A 18 -27.17 -23.46 36.33
N MET A 19 -28.30 -23.27 35.62
CA MET A 19 -29.15 -24.36 35.16
C MET A 19 -28.66 -24.91 33.82
N GLU A 20 -29.00 -26.20 33.57
CA GLU A 20 -28.62 -26.87 32.33
C GLU A 20 -29.70 -26.69 31.27
N PHE A 21 -29.30 -26.16 30.11
CA PHE A 21 -30.17 -25.93 28.93
C PHE A 21 -29.63 -26.60 27.66
N PRO A 22 -30.46 -26.80 26.62
CA PRO A 22 -29.97 -27.22 25.31
C PRO A 22 -28.97 -26.23 24.75
N TYR A 23 -27.84 -26.72 24.25
CA TYR A 23 -26.76 -25.87 23.73
C TYR A 23 -27.17 -24.96 22.55
N ASN A 24 -28.10 -25.43 21.72
CA ASN A 24 -28.63 -24.69 20.56
C ASN A 24 -29.54 -23.52 20.95
N GLU A 25 -29.99 -23.44 22.19
CA GLU A 25 -30.82 -22.35 22.73
C GLU A 25 -29.99 -21.37 23.58
N MET A 26 -28.66 -21.59 23.64
CA MET A 26 -27.75 -20.74 24.37
C MET A 26 -27.25 -19.61 23.49
N VAL A 27 -27.18 -18.40 24.04
CA VAL A 27 -26.70 -17.17 23.37
C VAL A 27 -25.65 -16.48 24.22
N ARG A 28 -24.77 -15.73 23.56
CA ARG A 28 -23.76 -14.93 24.27
C ARG A 28 -24.26 -13.50 24.42
N GLU A 29 -24.26 -13.01 25.65
CA GLU A 29 -24.61 -11.64 25.98
C GLU A 29 -23.48 -10.64 25.62
N TRP A 30 -23.79 -9.36 25.70
CA TRP A 30 -22.87 -8.24 25.45
C TRP A 30 -21.68 -8.22 26.42
N ASN A 31 -21.84 -8.75 27.64
CA ASN A 31 -20.81 -8.86 28.67
C ASN A 31 -19.91 -10.10 28.51
N GLY A 32 -20.24 -10.97 27.55
CA GLY A 32 -19.54 -12.21 27.29
C GLY A 32 -20.14 -13.44 27.97
N SER A 33 -21.12 -13.29 28.86
CA SER A 33 -21.81 -14.40 29.53
C SER A 33 -22.56 -15.28 28.53
N PHE A 34 -22.54 -16.58 28.77
CA PHE A 34 -23.21 -17.58 27.93
C PHE A 34 -24.49 -18.03 28.65
N VAL A 35 -25.63 -17.56 28.16
CA VAL A 35 -26.93 -17.73 28.84
C VAL A 35 -27.97 -18.32 27.92
N HIS A 36 -29.04 -18.87 28.50
CA HIS A 36 -30.18 -19.32 27.72
C HIS A 36 -30.99 -18.14 27.15
N VAL A 37 -31.64 -18.32 26.02
CA VAL A 37 -32.45 -17.25 25.35
C VAL A 37 -33.49 -16.63 26.28
N SER A 38 -34.11 -17.41 27.19
CA SER A 38 -35.07 -16.86 28.17
C SER A 38 -34.45 -15.94 29.21
N GLU A 39 -33.14 -16.02 29.41
CA GLU A 39 -32.37 -15.22 30.39
C GLU A 39 -31.60 -14.08 29.73
N PHE A 40 -31.67 -13.98 28.41
CA PHE A 40 -30.92 -13.00 27.63
C PHE A 40 -31.34 -11.57 27.94
N GLU A 41 -30.37 -10.72 28.26
CA GLU A 41 -30.56 -9.29 28.42
C GLU A 41 -29.82 -8.51 27.34
N PRO A 42 -30.53 -7.66 26.57
CA PRO A 42 -29.87 -6.77 25.64
C PRO A 42 -29.04 -5.73 26.38
N LYS A 43 -27.94 -5.28 25.74
CA LYS A 43 -27.12 -4.20 26.27
C LYS A 43 -27.93 -2.92 26.48
N GLN A 44 -27.83 -2.34 27.65
CA GLN A 44 -28.49 -1.06 27.94
C GLN A 44 -27.91 0.04 27.06
N PRO A 45 -28.75 0.85 26.39
CA PRO A 45 -28.29 1.94 25.53
C PRO A 45 -27.38 2.97 26.22
N GLN A 46 -27.50 3.08 27.55
CA GLN A 46 -26.65 3.98 28.34
C GLN A 46 -25.18 3.55 28.41
N LEU A 47 -24.91 2.27 28.19
CA LEU A 47 -23.55 1.71 28.18
C LEU A 47 -22.86 1.89 26.81
N GLU A 48 -23.58 2.35 25.82
CA GLU A 48 -22.99 2.72 24.54
C GLU A 48 -22.58 4.19 24.56
N PRO A 49 -21.36 4.52 24.09
CA PRO A 49 -20.97 5.91 23.98
C PRO A 49 -21.93 6.62 23.02
N LYS A 50 -22.52 7.72 23.48
CA LYS A 50 -23.39 8.54 22.63
C LYS A 50 -22.59 9.04 21.44
N PRO A 51 -23.09 8.95 20.21
CA PRO A 51 -22.45 9.58 19.06
C PRO A 51 -22.35 11.09 19.34
N MET A 52 -21.16 11.63 19.26
CA MET A 52 -20.92 13.07 19.37
C MET A 52 -21.42 13.74 18.10
N ASN A 53 -22.63 14.26 18.13
CA ASN A 53 -23.27 14.90 16.96
C ASN A 53 -22.64 16.24 16.56
N GLY A 54 -21.64 16.73 17.28
CA GLY A 54 -20.95 17.99 17.00
C GLY A 54 -19.57 17.84 16.35
N ASP A 55 -19.05 16.63 16.22
CA ASP A 55 -17.73 16.36 15.67
C ASP A 55 -17.85 15.59 14.37
N SER A 56 -17.74 16.32 13.25
CA SER A 56 -17.73 15.74 11.91
C SER A 56 -16.49 14.88 11.61
N ILE A 57 -15.47 14.96 12.47
CA ILE A 57 -14.21 14.21 12.36
C ILE A 57 -14.29 12.88 13.11
N SER A 58 -15.25 12.73 14.02
CA SER A 58 -15.43 11.53 14.83
C SER A 58 -16.07 10.39 14.03
N LEU A 59 -15.26 9.68 13.29
CA LEU A 59 -15.69 8.50 12.54
C LEU A 59 -15.44 7.23 13.36
N ARG A 60 -16.47 6.38 13.50
CA ARG A 60 -16.43 5.15 14.32
C ARG A 60 -15.41 4.11 13.81
N ASN A 61 -15.23 3.99 12.50
CA ASN A 61 -14.32 3.03 11.88
C ASN A 61 -13.57 3.72 10.74
N VAL A 62 -12.69 4.63 11.11
CA VAL A 62 -11.89 5.36 10.13
C VAL A 62 -10.83 4.44 9.56
N LYS A 63 -10.92 4.21 8.27
CA LYS A 63 -9.83 3.67 7.46
C LYS A 63 -9.50 4.72 6.40
N PRO A 64 -8.76 5.78 6.77
CA PRO A 64 -8.37 6.79 5.81
C PRO A 64 -7.51 6.13 4.74
N ASP A 65 -7.71 6.56 3.51
CA ASP A 65 -6.79 6.23 2.44
C ASP A 65 -5.42 6.80 2.80
N ARG A 66 -4.41 5.96 2.77
CA ARG A 66 -3.06 6.37 3.11
C ARG A 66 -2.35 6.84 1.84
N THR A 67 -2.31 8.14 1.66
CA THR A 67 -1.47 8.73 0.63
C THR A 67 -0.05 8.82 1.17
N GLU A 68 0.83 7.97 0.68
CA GLU A 68 2.26 8.08 0.99
C GLU A 68 2.90 9.17 0.12
N THR A 69 3.80 9.95 0.72
CA THR A 69 4.59 10.90 -0.03
C THR A 69 5.46 10.14 -1.02
N ALA A 70 5.43 10.56 -2.30
CA ALA A 70 6.24 9.94 -3.32
C ALA A 70 7.73 10.14 -2.99
N VAL A 71 8.44 9.04 -2.82
CA VAL A 71 9.88 9.00 -2.53
C VAL A 71 10.66 8.53 -3.75
N PRO A 72 11.96 8.89 -3.89
CA PRO A 72 12.81 8.31 -4.92
C PRO A 72 12.99 6.81 -4.70
N ASN A 73 12.86 6.03 -5.76
CA ASN A 73 13.15 4.60 -5.78
C ASN A 73 14.57 4.37 -6.30
N LEU A 74 15.32 3.49 -5.65
CA LEU A 74 16.60 3.05 -6.16
C LEU A 74 16.39 2.22 -7.43
N LEU A 75 17.12 2.55 -8.49
CA LEU A 75 17.08 1.82 -9.76
C LEU A 75 18.02 0.60 -9.72
N PRO A 76 17.81 -0.38 -10.59
CA PRO A 76 18.77 -1.46 -10.80
C PRO A 76 20.15 -0.94 -11.22
N SER A 77 21.17 -1.80 -11.13
CA SER A 77 22.53 -1.45 -11.62
C SER A 77 22.50 -1.09 -13.10
N ASN A 78 23.10 0.04 -13.44
CA ASN A 78 23.18 0.57 -14.80
C ASN A 78 21.82 0.69 -15.53
N PRO A 79 20.86 1.46 -14.99
CA PRO A 79 19.47 1.44 -15.45
C PRO A 79 19.25 2.15 -16.78
N PHE A 80 20.18 2.97 -17.26
CA PHE A 80 20.02 3.79 -18.46
C PHE A 80 20.63 3.12 -19.67
N THR A 81 19.84 2.93 -20.74
CA THR A 81 20.29 2.43 -22.03
C THR A 81 20.18 3.53 -23.07
N ILE A 82 21.29 3.87 -23.70
CA ILE A 82 21.39 4.80 -24.82
C ILE A 82 21.64 4.05 -26.13
N THR A 83 21.11 4.56 -27.23
CA THR A 83 21.31 3.97 -28.57
C THR A 83 22.03 4.99 -29.45
N ASN A 84 23.07 4.54 -30.14
CA ASN A 84 23.83 5.39 -31.05
C ASN A 84 22.93 6.16 -32.03
N GLY A 85 23.17 7.48 -32.14
CA GLY A 85 22.40 8.37 -33.00
C GLY A 85 21.05 8.82 -32.44
N SER A 86 20.63 8.35 -31.26
CA SER A 86 19.38 8.72 -30.61
C SER A 86 19.58 9.69 -29.44
N THR A 87 18.59 10.56 -29.22
CA THR A 87 18.49 11.40 -28.02
C THR A 87 17.60 10.74 -26.94
N THR A 88 16.94 9.65 -27.30
CA THR A 88 16.04 8.91 -26.40
C THR A 88 16.84 7.95 -25.53
N VAL A 89 16.62 8.04 -24.23
CA VAL A 89 17.20 7.15 -23.22
C VAL A 89 16.11 6.24 -22.71
N THR A 90 16.39 4.94 -22.67
CA THR A 90 15.50 3.94 -22.06
C THR A 90 15.95 3.71 -20.63
N VAL A 91 15.00 3.71 -19.70
CA VAL A 91 15.21 3.45 -18.27
C VAL A 91 14.58 2.12 -17.90
N ASP A 92 15.33 1.34 -17.15
CA ASP A 92 14.89 0.08 -16.56
C ASP A 92 14.53 0.34 -15.08
N GLU A 93 13.24 0.29 -14.75
CA GLU A 93 12.69 0.46 -13.41
C GLU A 93 11.57 -0.57 -13.23
N PRO A 94 11.83 -1.70 -12.57
CA PRO A 94 10.83 -2.75 -12.36
C PRO A 94 9.60 -2.23 -11.60
N ASP A 95 8.40 -2.63 -12.07
CA ASP A 95 7.11 -2.31 -11.46
C ASP A 95 6.92 -0.82 -11.12
N HIS A 96 7.36 0.06 -12.03
CA HIS A 96 7.45 1.50 -11.77
C HIS A 96 6.11 2.22 -11.55
N GLY A 97 4.99 1.65 -11.91
CA GLY A 97 3.65 2.22 -11.72
C GLY A 97 3.38 3.59 -12.38
N ARG A 98 4.33 4.09 -13.18
CA ARG A 98 4.26 5.41 -13.84
C ARG A 98 3.42 5.37 -15.10
N SER A 99 2.92 6.55 -15.50
CA SER A 99 2.15 6.75 -16.72
C SER A 99 2.91 7.62 -17.73
N THR A 100 2.54 7.53 -18.99
CA THR A 100 3.07 8.45 -20.00
C THR A 100 2.69 9.89 -19.65
N SER A 101 3.63 10.81 -19.81
CA SER A 101 3.59 12.23 -19.46
C SER A 101 3.88 12.54 -17.97
N ASP A 102 4.15 11.54 -17.14
CA ASP A 102 4.68 11.80 -15.80
C ASP A 102 6.04 12.50 -15.88
N ILE A 103 6.35 13.34 -14.88
CA ILE A 103 7.65 14.00 -14.77
C ILE A 103 8.47 13.28 -13.71
N VAL A 104 9.59 12.71 -14.14
CA VAL A 104 10.51 11.94 -13.30
C VAL A 104 11.84 12.65 -13.20
N ARG A 105 12.34 12.83 -11.98
CA ARG A 105 13.68 13.31 -11.70
C ARG A 105 14.59 12.18 -11.30
N PHE A 106 15.74 12.07 -11.99
CA PHE A 106 16.82 11.16 -11.63
C PHE A 106 17.78 11.83 -10.68
N ARG A 107 18.42 11.06 -9.82
CA ARG A 107 19.41 11.50 -8.84
C ARG A 107 20.52 10.47 -8.77
N ASP A 108 21.72 10.96 -8.49
CA ASP A 108 22.92 10.14 -8.26
C ASP A 108 23.31 9.21 -9.42
N ALA A 109 22.77 9.46 -10.62
CA ALA A 109 23.17 8.75 -11.82
C ALA A 109 24.59 9.17 -12.25
N SER A 110 25.40 8.20 -12.66
CA SER A 110 26.72 8.41 -13.25
C SER A 110 26.62 8.70 -14.76
N ASN A 111 27.72 9.14 -15.37
CA ASN A 111 27.80 9.34 -16.82
C ASN A 111 27.50 8.04 -17.58
N VAL A 112 26.82 8.20 -18.72
CA VAL A 112 26.60 7.09 -19.67
C VAL A 112 27.21 7.48 -21.00
N ALA A 113 28.43 7.03 -21.26
CA ALA A 113 29.25 7.43 -22.42
C ALA A 113 29.35 8.96 -22.54
N ASN A 114 28.85 9.53 -23.65
CA ASN A 114 28.85 10.98 -23.87
C ASN A 114 27.65 11.70 -23.26
N LEU A 115 26.75 11.02 -22.55
CA LEU A 115 25.66 11.61 -21.80
C LEU A 115 26.13 11.94 -20.38
N PRO A 116 26.33 13.21 -20.01
CA PRO A 116 26.83 13.58 -18.69
C PRO A 116 25.84 13.32 -17.58
N ALA A 117 26.34 12.97 -16.39
CA ALA A 117 25.53 12.82 -15.17
C ALA A 117 24.69 14.07 -14.88
N ALA A 118 25.23 15.27 -15.09
CA ALA A 118 24.51 16.52 -14.90
C ALA A 118 23.26 16.64 -15.78
N THR A 119 23.29 16.09 -16.97
CA THR A 119 22.13 16.04 -17.86
C THR A 119 21.11 15.02 -17.33
N ILE A 120 21.54 13.83 -16.95
CA ILE A 120 20.62 12.81 -16.44
C ILE A 120 19.95 13.28 -15.13
N ASN A 121 20.72 13.88 -14.23
CA ASN A 121 20.28 14.36 -12.91
C ASN A 121 19.64 15.75 -12.95
N ALA A 122 19.11 16.21 -14.08
CA ALA A 122 18.50 17.52 -14.21
C ALA A 122 17.42 17.78 -13.15
N SER A 123 17.50 18.93 -12.49
CA SER A 123 16.64 19.28 -11.35
C SER A 123 15.16 19.38 -11.72
N GLY A 124 14.84 19.76 -12.95
CA GLY A 124 13.47 19.85 -13.46
C GLY A 124 12.84 18.51 -13.83
N GLY A 125 13.63 17.43 -13.82
CA GLY A 125 13.17 16.11 -14.27
C GLY A 125 12.89 16.04 -15.78
N TYR A 126 12.37 14.90 -16.20
CA TYR A 126 12.03 14.60 -17.58
C TYR A 126 10.62 14.10 -17.71
N THR A 127 9.91 14.53 -18.73
CA THR A 127 8.65 13.93 -19.14
C THR A 127 8.95 12.57 -19.76
N ILE A 128 8.29 11.53 -19.26
CA ILE A 128 8.52 10.16 -19.69
C ILE A 128 7.43 9.64 -20.64
N THR A 129 7.80 8.64 -21.42
CA THR A 129 6.87 7.84 -22.21
C THR A 129 6.97 6.40 -21.75
N LYS A 130 5.88 5.83 -21.23
CA LYS A 130 5.81 4.44 -20.77
C LYS A 130 5.95 3.49 -21.96
N VAL A 131 6.84 2.51 -21.84
CA VAL A 131 6.99 1.40 -22.81
C VAL A 131 6.24 0.17 -22.30
N ASN A 132 6.49 -0.21 -21.04
CA ASN A 132 5.81 -1.30 -20.35
C ASN A 132 5.92 -1.06 -18.82
N ASP A 133 5.51 -2.03 -17.99
CA ASP A 133 5.51 -1.86 -16.53
C ASP A 133 6.91 -1.79 -15.91
N ASN A 134 7.94 -2.17 -16.65
CA ASN A 134 9.33 -2.19 -16.18
C ASN A 134 10.24 -1.21 -16.93
N LYS A 135 9.75 -0.54 -17.97
CA LYS A 135 10.56 0.34 -18.82
C LYS A 135 9.79 1.55 -19.30
N TYR A 136 10.48 2.67 -19.31
CA TYR A 136 10.00 3.91 -19.95
C TYR A 136 11.15 4.65 -20.62
N THR A 137 10.84 5.64 -21.43
CA THR A 137 11.84 6.44 -22.16
C THR A 137 11.68 7.90 -21.84
N PHE A 138 12.79 8.64 -21.93
CA PHE A 138 12.79 10.10 -21.91
C PHE A 138 13.76 10.66 -22.95
N ASN A 139 13.61 11.94 -23.30
CA ASN A 139 14.50 12.62 -24.21
C ASN A 139 15.55 13.41 -23.43
N SER A 140 16.82 13.05 -23.58
CA SER A 140 17.93 13.71 -22.92
C SER A 140 18.37 15.02 -23.60
N GLY A 141 17.97 15.25 -24.86
CA GLY A 141 18.46 16.34 -25.70
C GLY A 141 19.90 16.14 -26.22
N VAL A 142 20.60 15.10 -25.76
CA VAL A 142 21.98 14.78 -26.17
C VAL A 142 21.97 13.56 -27.07
N THR A 143 22.51 13.67 -28.29
CA THR A 143 22.63 12.53 -29.18
C THR A 143 23.72 11.59 -28.72
N ALA A 144 23.36 10.34 -28.48
CA ALA A 144 24.31 9.31 -28.06
C ALA A 144 25.29 8.95 -29.19
N SER A 145 26.56 8.86 -28.85
CA SER A 145 27.64 8.48 -29.79
C SER A 145 27.90 6.99 -29.86
N VAL A 146 27.29 6.22 -28.96
CA VAL A 146 27.45 4.77 -28.85
C VAL A 146 26.21 4.15 -28.25
N THR A 147 25.97 2.87 -28.53
CA THR A 147 24.96 2.09 -27.82
C THR A 147 25.60 1.49 -26.57
N LEU A 148 25.13 1.89 -25.38
CA LEU A 148 25.68 1.49 -24.11
C LEU A 148 24.59 1.47 -23.03
N GLN A 149 24.77 0.64 -22.02
CA GLN A 149 24.01 0.65 -20.78
C GLN A 149 24.91 1.16 -19.63
N GLY A 150 24.39 2.03 -18.78
CA GLY A 150 25.16 2.63 -17.71
C GLY A 150 24.30 3.41 -16.71
N GLY A 151 24.93 4.27 -15.90
CA GLY A 151 24.27 5.09 -14.88
C GLY A 151 24.68 4.78 -13.45
N GLY A 152 25.38 3.67 -13.24
CA GLY A 152 25.89 3.26 -11.92
C GLY A 152 24.87 2.50 -11.09
N ASP A 153 25.22 2.25 -9.82
CA ASP A 153 24.47 1.37 -8.92
C ASP A 153 23.63 2.12 -7.88
N ILE A 154 23.78 3.47 -7.83
CA ILE A 154 23.13 4.30 -6.82
C ILE A 154 22.10 5.26 -7.43
N ALA A 155 21.87 5.14 -8.73
CA ALA A 155 20.88 5.96 -9.42
C ALA A 155 19.47 5.74 -8.86
N SER A 156 18.72 6.82 -8.65
CA SER A 156 17.35 6.77 -8.19
C SER A 156 16.43 7.59 -9.07
N ALA A 157 15.16 7.18 -9.15
CA ALA A 157 14.11 7.85 -9.89
C ALA A 157 12.94 8.22 -8.95
N GLY A 158 12.44 9.43 -9.04
CA GLY A 158 11.38 9.87 -8.17
C GLY A 158 10.74 11.19 -8.61
N PRO A 159 9.91 11.80 -7.75
CA PRO A 159 9.27 13.07 -8.04
C PRO A 159 10.32 14.21 -8.13
N VAL A 160 9.95 15.28 -8.81
CA VAL A 160 10.80 16.47 -8.91
C VAL A 160 11.04 17.10 -7.53
N THR A 161 9.98 17.22 -6.74
CA THR A 161 10.04 17.72 -5.37
C THR A 161 9.78 16.56 -4.41
N VAL A 162 10.70 16.34 -3.48
CA VAL A 162 10.52 15.44 -2.35
C VAL A 162 10.14 16.31 -1.17
N THR A 163 8.89 16.22 -0.73
CA THR A 163 8.46 16.88 0.52
C THR A 163 8.97 16.04 1.69
N ALA A 164 9.78 16.65 2.54
CA ALA A 164 10.28 16.05 3.77
C ALA A 164 9.17 15.97 4.83
#